data_2622e10ba5f9c33e75efa3a6bb07ccd1
#
_entry.id   2622e10ba5f9c33e75efa3a6bb07ccd1
#
_cell.length_a   1.000
_cell.length_b   1.000
_cell.length_c   1.000
_cell.angle_alpha   90.00
_cell.angle_beta   90.00
_cell.angle_gamma   90.00
#
_symmetry.space_group_name_H-M   'P 1'
#
loop_
_entity.id
_entity.type
_entity.pdbx_description
1 polymer ?
#
loop_
_entity_poly.entity_id
_entity_poly.type
_entity_poly.pdbx_seq_one_letter_code
_entity_poly.pdbx_strand_id
1 'polypeptide(L)'
;MKKIALIYMGGTFGCVGEPLSPMPAAEFIPQLQHVLPLHVHIDCFVAPVIRDSSACTAPYWLLLIQQIQSLQLQHYQHFVIIHGTDTLSYASAVLARFIAQSAHVILTGSQYPLLNVHGTDTREFTDAISNLNFALDQVLQVETGVYLAFHHKLIHASTALKTHTTELDAFSGQLSGLAVNTVPTDALIVQTAHIEKARAFNCISLMLQPVGVAQLEYNLKALSAQPPHVLILQGFGTGNIAVNDQVVAQIKYIQQQGCAVILTTQVPFGAIDQRYAVSQWVQDAQILVSNCAGHADLYAKVLQMYLQYDAIEQWHAHW
;
A
#
# COMPACT_ATOMS: atom_id res chain seq x y z
N MET A 1 -8.44 -29.61 -7.72
CA MET A 1 -9.37 -28.46 -7.62
C MET A 1 -8.56 -27.29 -7.09
N LYS A 2 -8.68 -26.07 -7.69
CA LYS A 2 -7.99 -24.89 -7.17
C LYS A 2 -8.58 -24.58 -5.79
N LYS A 3 -7.72 -24.31 -4.79
CA LYS A 3 -8.14 -23.92 -3.44
C LYS A 3 -7.75 -22.47 -3.19
N ILE A 4 -8.60 -21.72 -2.51
CA ILE A 4 -8.38 -20.31 -2.16
C ILE A 4 -8.07 -20.21 -0.68
N ALA A 5 -7.02 -19.48 -0.32
CA ALA A 5 -6.80 -19.01 1.04
C ALA A 5 -7.46 -17.63 1.19
N LEU A 6 -8.54 -17.56 1.95
CA LEU A 6 -9.20 -16.30 2.32
C LEU A 6 -8.64 -15.83 3.66
N ILE A 7 -7.91 -14.71 3.66
CA ILE A 7 -7.25 -14.17 4.85
C ILE A 7 -7.99 -12.93 5.33
N TYR A 8 -8.51 -12.97 6.55
CA TYR A 8 -9.21 -11.86 7.18
C TYR A 8 -8.24 -11.02 8.02
N MET A 9 -8.11 -9.74 7.68
CA MET A 9 -7.23 -8.77 8.37
C MET A 9 -8.00 -7.64 9.07
N GLY A 10 -9.34 -7.72 9.14
CA GLY A 10 -10.17 -6.72 9.80
C GLY A 10 -10.75 -5.65 8.85
N GLY A 11 -10.95 -4.47 9.38
CA GLY A 11 -11.58 -3.33 8.70
C GLY A 11 -13.09 -3.30 8.87
N THR A 12 -13.74 -2.31 8.23
CA THR A 12 -15.20 -2.10 8.28
C THR A 12 -15.97 -3.38 7.94
N PHE A 13 -15.43 -4.20 7.06
CA PHE A 13 -16.01 -5.46 6.59
C PHE A 13 -16.49 -6.36 7.76
N GLY A 14 -15.71 -6.46 8.83
CA GLY A 14 -16.02 -7.28 10.01
C GLY A 14 -16.46 -6.48 11.23
N CYS A 15 -16.93 -5.24 11.05
CA CYS A 15 -17.50 -4.44 12.14
C CYS A 15 -18.99 -4.71 12.34
N VAL A 16 -19.45 -4.48 13.58
CA VAL A 16 -20.84 -4.56 14.01
C VAL A 16 -21.14 -3.42 15.00
N GLY A 17 -22.40 -3.22 15.32
CA GLY A 17 -22.82 -2.25 16.34
C GLY A 17 -22.98 -0.81 15.81
N GLU A 18 -23.45 0.07 16.70
CA GLU A 18 -23.55 1.52 16.51
C GLU A 18 -23.10 2.19 17.82
N PRO A 19 -21.92 2.84 17.83
CA PRO A 19 -20.98 3.01 16.70
C PRO A 19 -20.32 1.68 16.29
N LEU A 20 -19.82 1.63 15.04
CA LEU A 20 -19.16 0.45 14.50
C LEU A 20 -17.92 0.07 15.33
N SER A 21 -17.82 -1.20 15.68
CA SER A 21 -16.67 -1.79 16.36
C SER A 21 -16.30 -3.14 15.76
N PRO A 22 -15.00 -3.51 15.75
CA PRO A 22 -14.57 -4.79 15.20
C PRO A 22 -15.19 -5.97 15.98
N MET A 23 -15.82 -6.90 15.26
CA MET A 23 -16.23 -8.18 15.84
C MET A 23 -15.00 -9.07 16.05
N PRO A 24 -14.88 -9.80 17.18
CA PRO A 24 -13.78 -10.73 17.38
C PRO A 24 -13.69 -11.75 16.23
N ALA A 25 -12.48 -12.01 15.74
CA ALA A 25 -12.33 -12.90 14.58
C ALA A 25 -12.92 -14.31 14.80
N ALA A 26 -12.84 -14.82 16.03
CA ALA A 26 -13.41 -16.13 16.37
C ALA A 26 -14.95 -16.18 16.21
N GLU A 27 -15.62 -15.04 16.34
CA GLU A 27 -17.06 -14.90 16.12
C GLU A 27 -17.38 -14.54 14.66
N PHE A 28 -16.53 -13.72 14.03
CA PHE A 28 -16.73 -13.24 12.66
C PHE A 28 -16.49 -14.33 11.61
N ILE A 29 -15.43 -15.14 11.73
CA ILE A 29 -15.08 -16.15 10.72
C ILE A 29 -16.21 -17.15 10.46
N PRO A 30 -16.92 -17.71 11.47
CA PRO A 30 -18.08 -18.55 11.20
C PRO A 30 -19.18 -17.84 10.40
N GLN A 31 -19.45 -16.57 10.67
CA GLN A 31 -20.44 -15.79 9.91
C GLN A 31 -19.97 -15.54 8.47
N LEU A 32 -18.68 -15.22 8.29
CA LEU A 32 -18.08 -15.09 6.96
C LEU A 32 -18.23 -16.39 6.16
N GLN A 33 -17.99 -17.55 6.77
CA GLN A 33 -18.10 -18.84 6.12
C GLN A 33 -19.51 -19.16 5.61
N HIS A 34 -20.57 -18.67 6.28
CA HIS A 34 -21.95 -18.88 5.85
C HIS A 34 -22.29 -18.16 4.53
N VAL A 35 -21.59 -17.10 4.16
CA VAL A 35 -21.82 -16.34 2.93
C VAL A 35 -20.92 -16.77 1.78
N LEU A 36 -19.98 -17.71 2.01
CA LEU A 36 -19.06 -18.16 0.96
C LEU A 36 -19.75 -19.13 -0.03
N PRO A 37 -19.35 -19.09 -1.32
CA PRO A 37 -19.89 -19.98 -2.32
C PRO A 37 -19.47 -21.44 -2.07
N LEU A 38 -20.44 -22.36 -2.04
CA LEU A 38 -20.22 -23.78 -1.74
C LEU A 38 -19.48 -24.57 -2.85
N HIS A 39 -19.44 -24.05 -4.06
CA HIS A 39 -18.84 -24.73 -5.21
C HIS A 39 -17.33 -24.49 -5.35
N VAL A 40 -16.74 -23.66 -4.49
CA VAL A 40 -15.31 -23.35 -4.47
C VAL A 40 -14.72 -23.83 -3.15
N HIS A 41 -13.52 -24.41 -3.19
CA HIS A 41 -12.80 -24.78 -1.96
C HIS A 41 -12.11 -23.55 -1.39
N ILE A 42 -12.60 -23.05 -0.26
CA ILE A 42 -12.09 -21.85 0.42
C ILE A 42 -11.74 -22.21 1.86
N ASP A 43 -10.47 -22.01 2.20
CA ASP A 43 -9.99 -22.12 3.58
C ASP A 43 -9.83 -20.72 4.16
N CYS A 44 -10.50 -20.47 5.29
CA CYS A 44 -10.45 -19.17 5.98
C CYS A 44 -9.30 -19.14 6.98
N PHE A 45 -8.50 -18.09 6.89
CA PHE A 45 -7.40 -17.79 7.79
C PHE A 45 -7.59 -16.42 8.43
N VAL A 46 -7.04 -16.28 9.62
CA VAL A 46 -6.93 -14.99 10.31
C VAL A 46 -5.52 -14.47 10.07
N ALA A 47 -5.38 -13.19 9.73
CA ALA A 47 -4.06 -12.56 9.62
C ALA A 47 -3.36 -12.55 10.99
N PRO A 48 -2.01 -12.55 11.02
CA PRO A 48 -1.25 -12.55 12.28
C PRO A 48 -1.59 -11.36 13.18
N VAL A 49 -2.05 -10.26 12.59
CA VAL A 49 -2.51 -9.06 13.33
C VAL A 49 -3.79 -8.56 12.69
N ILE A 50 -4.83 -8.38 13.51
CA ILE A 50 -6.07 -7.69 13.14
C ILE A 50 -6.07 -6.34 13.82
N ARG A 51 -6.23 -5.28 13.02
CA ARG A 51 -6.34 -3.90 13.49
C ARG A 51 -7.23 -3.09 12.57
N ASP A 52 -7.68 -1.94 13.08
CA ASP A 52 -8.15 -0.86 12.24
C ASP A 52 -7.07 -0.51 11.21
N SER A 53 -7.44 -0.38 9.94
CA SER A 53 -6.48 -0.18 8.87
C SER A 53 -5.72 1.16 8.98
N SER A 54 -6.30 2.17 9.62
CA SER A 54 -5.63 3.43 9.92
C SER A 54 -4.44 3.26 10.88
N ALA A 55 -4.45 2.19 11.68
CA ALA A 55 -3.37 1.82 12.60
C ALA A 55 -2.43 0.73 12.04
N CYS A 56 -2.65 0.28 10.80
CA CYS A 56 -1.76 -0.66 10.13
C CYS A 56 -0.45 0.01 9.70
N THR A 57 0.65 -0.68 9.94
CA THR A 57 2.02 -0.23 9.61
C THR A 57 2.78 -1.32 8.88
N ALA A 58 3.94 -0.99 8.31
CA ALA A 58 4.78 -1.91 7.54
C ALA A 58 4.98 -3.30 8.19
N PRO A 59 5.33 -3.43 9.49
CA PRO A 59 5.49 -4.75 10.12
C PRO A 59 4.26 -5.66 10.00
N TYR A 60 3.04 -5.11 10.02
CA TYR A 60 1.82 -5.92 9.95
C TYR A 60 1.59 -6.49 8.54
N TRP A 61 1.88 -5.70 7.52
CA TRP A 61 1.84 -6.20 6.14
C TRP A 61 2.96 -7.19 5.84
N LEU A 62 4.15 -7.01 6.42
CA LEU A 62 5.24 -7.99 6.29
C LEU A 62 4.91 -9.33 6.97
N LEU A 63 4.24 -9.31 8.14
CA LEU A 63 3.72 -10.51 8.79
C LEU A 63 2.67 -11.22 7.92
N LEU A 64 1.76 -10.47 7.28
CA LEU A 64 0.80 -11.02 6.33
C LEU A 64 1.51 -11.67 5.13
N ILE A 65 2.53 -11.01 4.56
CA ILE A 65 3.31 -11.56 3.45
C ILE A 65 4.02 -12.85 3.88
N GLN A 66 4.61 -12.89 5.07
CA GLN A 66 5.23 -14.09 5.62
C GLN A 66 4.22 -15.25 5.78
N GLN A 67 2.98 -14.95 6.21
CA GLN A 67 1.88 -15.94 6.24
C GLN A 67 1.54 -16.44 4.83
N ILE A 68 1.41 -15.55 3.85
CA ILE A 68 1.16 -15.93 2.45
C ILE A 68 2.28 -16.85 1.95
N GLN A 69 3.55 -16.48 2.16
CA GLN A 69 4.70 -17.28 1.76
C GLN A 69 4.73 -18.65 2.45
N SER A 70 4.34 -18.73 3.73
CA SER A 70 4.18 -20.00 4.44
C SER A 70 3.06 -20.87 3.86
N LEU A 71 1.93 -20.26 3.46
CA LEU A 71 0.83 -20.97 2.80
C LEU A 71 1.20 -21.42 1.38
N GLN A 72 2.04 -20.68 0.65
CA GLN A 72 2.58 -21.13 -0.63
C GLN A 72 3.36 -22.46 -0.49
N LEU A 73 4.13 -22.62 0.59
CA LEU A 73 4.80 -23.91 0.89
C LEU A 73 3.80 -25.04 1.16
N GLN A 74 2.56 -24.72 1.53
CA GLN A 74 1.45 -25.67 1.70
C GLN A 74 0.60 -25.80 0.41
N HIS A 75 1.15 -25.37 -0.74
CA HIS A 75 0.55 -25.46 -2.07
C HIS A 75 -0.69 -24.56 -2.29
N TYR A 76 -0.87 -23.46 -1.51
CA TYR A 76 -1.80 -22.40 -1.86
C TYR A 76 -1.17 -21.50 -2.92
N GLN A 77 -1.94 -21.17 -3.95
CA GLN A 77 -1.51 -20.26 -5.03
C GLN A 77 -2.51 -19.10 -5.26
N HIS A 78 -3.72 -19.20 -4.68
CA HIS A 78 -4.78 -18.23 -4.84
C HIS A 78 -5.14 -17.66 -3.46
N PHE A 79 -5.03 -16.36 -3.32
CA PHE A 79 -5.22 -15.65 -2.06
C PHE A 79 -6.22 -14.52 -2.22
N VAL A 80 -7.23 -14.47 -1.37
CA VAL A 80 -8.11 -13.30 -1.22
C VAL A 80 -7.91 -12.73 0.17
N ILE A 81 -7.69 -11.42 0.28
CA ILE A 81 -7.38 -10.75 1.54
C ILE A 81 -8.44 -9.70 1.80
N ILE A 82 -9.14 -9.80 2.92
CA ILE A 82 -10.07 -8.79 3.40
C ILE A 82 -9.32 -7.82 4.31
N HIS A 83 -9.28 -6.55 3.93
CA HIS A 83 -8.54 -5.47 4.61
C HIS A 83 -9.39 -4.21 4.73
N GLY A 84 -9.15 -3.39 5.76
CA GLY A 84 -9.82 -2.10 5.91
C GLY A 84 -9.41 -1.09 4.84
N THR A 85 -10.34 -0.24 4.42
CA THR A 85 -10.20 0.60 3.21
C THR A 85 -9.23 1.78 3.37
N ASP A 86 -8.91 2.24 4.59
CA ASP A 86 -8.09 3.45 4.79
C ASP A 86 -6.66 3.30 4.28
N THR A 87 -6.05 2.15 4.51
CA THR A 87 -4.70 1.87 4.03
C THR A 87 -4.64 0.72 3.02
N LEU A 88 -5.78 0.36 2.42
CA LEU A 88 -5.86 -0.73 1.45
C LEU A 88 -4.95 -0.48 0.23
N SER A 89 -4.83 0.77 -0.25
CA SER A 89 -3.88 1.13 -1.32
C SER A 89 -2.43 0.83 -0.94
N TYR A 90 -2.04 1.16 0.30
CA TYR A 90 -0.68 0.89 0.80
C TYR A 90 -0.42 -0.60 0.97
N ALA A 91 -1.36 -1.34 1.59
CA ALA A 91 -1.29 -2.79 1.71
C ALA A 91 -1.14 -3.46 0.34
N SER A 92 -1.96 -3.04 -0.63
CA SER A 92 -1.94 -3.54 -2.00
C SER A 92 -0.57 -3.32 -2.67
N ALA A 93 -0.03 -2.11 -2.59
CA ALA A 93 1.25 -1.77 -3.17
C ALA A 93 2.42 -2.51 -2.49
N VAL A 94 2.39 -2.64 -1.16
CA VAL A 94 3.41 -3.42 -0.42
C VAL A 94 3.36 -4.89 -0.84
N LEU A 95 2.18 -5.50 -0.86
CA LEU A 95 2.06 -6.88 -1.31
C LEU A 95 2.53 -7.06 -2.76
N ALA A 96 2.20 -6.11 -3.66
CA ALA A 96 2.63 -6.15 -5.05
C ALA A 96 4.17 -6.22 -5.19
N ARG A 97 4.91 -5.47 -4.37
CA ARG A 97 6.36 -5.44 -4.43
C ARG A 97 7.04 -6.64 -3.78
N PHE A 98 6.41 -7.26 -2.79
CA PHE A 98 7.02 -8.37 -2.05
C PHE A 98 6.57 -9.74 -2.56
N ILE A 99 5.33 -9.89 -3.01
CA ILE A 99 4.81 -11.13 -3.61
C ILE A 99 5.12 -11.20 -5.10
N ALA A 100 5.15 -10.06 -5.77
CA ALA A 100 5.40 -9.94 -7.22
C ALA A 100 4.49 -10.87 -8.03
N GLN A 101 5.06 -11.74 -8.87
CA GLN A 101 4.33 -12.70 -9.71
C GLN A 101 4.34 -14.13 -9.15
N SER A 102 4.60 -14.31 -7.84
CA SER A 102 4.72 -15.66 -7.25
C SER A 102 3.38 -16.33 -6.93
N ALA A 103 2.27 -15.58 -6.93
CA ALA A 103 0.92 -16.08 -6.63
C ALA A 103 -0.16 -15.22 -7.29
N HIS A 104 -1.41 -15.70 -7.26
CA HIS A 104 -2.60 -14.92 -7.60
C HIS A 104 -3.16 -14.34 -6.30
N VAL A 105 -3.04 -13.03 -6.12
CA VAL A 105 -3.43 -12.35 -4.88
C VAL A 105 -4.42 -11.23 -5.19
N ILE A 106 -5.56 -11.24 -4.53
CA ILE A 106 -6.54 -10.16 -4.62
C ILE A 106 -6.84 -9.61 -3.22
N LEU A 107 -6.62 -8.32 -3.03
CA LEU A 107 -7.09 -7.62 -1.85
C LEU A 107 -8.48 -7.04 -2.12
N THR A 108 -9.31 -7.02 -1.09
CA THR A 108 -10.62 -6.38 -1.10
C THR A 108 -10.98 -5.83 0.28
N GLY A 109 -12.11 -5.14 0.36
CA GLY A 109 -12.67 -4.61 1.57
C GLY A 109 -14.09 -4.12 1.31
N SER A 110 -14.65 -3.32 2.20
CA SER A 110 -15.96 -2.74 1.98
C SER A 110 -16.11 -1.37 2.66
N GLN A 111 -17.02 -0.54 2.15
CA GLN A 111 -17.43 0.70 2.79
C GLN A 111 -18.43 0.42 3.92
N TYR A 112 -19.23 -0.63 3.80
CA TYR A 112 -20.20 -1.05 4.79
C TYR A 112 -19.88 -2.43 5.36
N PRO A 113 -20.23 -2.71 6.64
CA PRO A 113 -20.06 -4.02 7.25
C PRO A 113 -20.80 -5.13 6.50
N LEU A 114 -20.26 -6.35 6.58
CA LEU A 114 -20.93 -7.55 6.08
C LEU A 114 -22.21 -7.83 6.86
N LEU A 115 -22.14 -7.70 8.20
CA LEU A 115 -23.21 -8.09 9.11
C LEU A 115 -24.04 -6.88 9.56
N ASN A 116 -25.26 -7.14 10.00
CA ASN A 116 -26.13 -6.17 10.65
C ASN A 116 -25.54 -5.72 12.00
N VAL A 117 -26.19 -4.76 12.64
CA VAL A 117 -25.72 -4.18 13.91
C VAL A 117 -25.60 -5.19 15.05
N HIS A 118 -26.34 -6.30 14.99
CA HIS A 118 -26.31 -7.36 16.00
C HIS A 118 -25.31 -8.48 15.67
N GLY A 119 -24.71 -8.48 14.48
CA GLY A 119 -23.76 -9.49 14.03
C GLY A 119 -24.38 -10.86 13.74
N THR A 120 -25.70 -10.95 13.57
CA THR A 120 -26.44 -12.22 13.43
C THR A 120 -26.76 -12.58 11.97
N ASP A 121 -26.97 -11.56 11.14
CA ASP A 121 -27.35 -11.71 9.75
C ASP A 121 -26.60 -10.74 8.84
N THR A 122 -26.65 -11.01 7.55
CA THR A 122 -26.14 -10.09 6.55
C THR A 122 -26.85 -8.74 6.62
N ARG A 123 -26.11 -7.65 6.50
CA ARG A 123 -26.67 -6.30 6.45
C ARG A 123 -27.46 -6.12 5.16
N GLU A 124 -28.64 -5.48 5.25
CA GLU A 124 -29.53 -5.25 4.11
C GLU A 124 -28.86 -4.45 3.00
N PHE A 125 -28.14 -3.40 3.37
CA PHE A 125 -27.35 -2.59 2.44
C PHE A 125 -25.85 -2.73 2.77
N THR A 126 -25.12 -3.46 1.92
CA THR A 126 -23.68 -3.65 2.03
C THR A 126 -23.05 -3.93 0.66
N ASP A 127 -21.84 -3.40 0.45
CA ASP A 127 -20.99 -3.72 -0.68
C ASP A 127 -20.06 -4.92 -0.39
N ALA A 128 -20.02 -5.39 0.86
CA ALA A 128 -19.10 -6.43 1.31
C ALA A 128 -19.25 -7.75 0.51
N ILE A 129 -20.50 -8.21 0.31
CA ILE A 129 -20.77 -9.45 -0.41
C ILE A 129 -20.37 -9.34 -1.88
N SER A 130 -20.75 -8.25 -2.54
CA SER A 130 -20.43 -8.05 -3.97
C SER A 130 -18.92 -7.94 -4.19
N ASN A 131 -18.19 -7.22 -3.34
CA ASN A 131 -16.75 -7.10 -3.42
C ASN A 131 -16.05 -8.44 -3.14
N LEU A 132 -16.51 -9.20 -2.14
CA LEU A 132 -15.96 -10.52 -1.81
C LEU A 132 -16.17 -11.52 -2.95
N ASN A 133 -17.39 -11.65 -3.44
CA ASN A 133 -17.71 -12.59 -4.52
C ASN A 133 -16.93 -12.23 -5.79
N PHE A 134 -16.84 -10.95 -6.14
CA PHE A 134 -16.02 -10.51 -7.27
C PHE A 134 -14.54 -10.86 -7.08
N ALA A 135 -13.96 -10.66 -5.89
CA ALA A 135 -12.58 -11.04 -5.60
C ALA A 135 -12.36 -12.57 -5.70
N LEU A 136 -13.29 -13.37 -5.17
CA LEU A 136 -13.24 -14.85 -5.23
C LEU A 136 -13.32 -15.38 -6.66
N ASP A 137 -14.16 -14.79 -7.51
CA ASP A 137 -14.29 -15.16 -8.91
C ASP A 137 -13.04 -14.78 -9.71
N GLN A 138 -12.53 -13.56 -9.50
CA GLN A 138 -11.41 -13.05 -10.26
C GLN A 138 -10.08 -13.73 -9.90
N VAL A 139 -9.85 -14.12 -8.64
CA VAL A 139 -8.60 -14.75 -8.22
C VAL A 139 -8.31 -16.07 -8.93
N LEU A 140 -9.35 -16.77 -9.42
CA LEU A 140 -9.22 -18.00 -10.17
C LEU A 140 -8.92 -17.79 -11.66
N GLN A 141 -9.08 -16.55 -12.17
CA GLN A 141 -9.02 -16.20 -13.59
C GLN A 141 -7.84 -15.30 -13.93
N VAL A 142 -7.46 -14.41 -13.00
CA VAL A 142 -6.40 -13.42 -13.21
C VAL A 142 -5.02 -14.09 -13.34
N GLU A 143 -4.10 -13.44 -14.03
CA GLU A 143 -2.69 -13.86 -14.06
C GLU A 143 -2.03 -13.74 -12.68
N THR A 144 -0.86 -14.37 -12.50
CA THR A 144 -0.06 -14.20 -11.28
C THR A 144 0.29 -12.73 -11.07
N GLY A 145 0.17 -12.27 -9.84
CA GLY A 145 0.36 -10.88 -9.45
C GLY A 145 -0.56 -10.49 -8.32
N VAL A 146 -0.51 -9.23 -7.94
CA VAL A 146 -1.33 -8.68 -6.87
C VAL A 146 -2.28 -7.62 -7.42
N TYR A 147 -3.54 -7.73 -7.04
CA TYR A 147 -4.62 -6.88 -7.53
C TYR A 147 -5.48 -6.39 -6.36
N LEU A 148 -6.20 -5.30 -6.59
CA LEU A 148 -7.26 -4.81 -5.73
C LEU A 148 -8.59 -4.97 -6.45
N ALA A 149 -9.54 -5.69 -5.82
CA ALA A 149 -10.91 -5.84 -6.31
C ALA A 149 -11.85 -4.95 -5.46
N PHE A 150 -12.51 -4.00 -6.10
CA PHE A 150 -13.45 -3.12 -5.44
C PHE A 150 -14.48 -2.60 -6.45
N HIS A 151 -15.76 -2.62 -6.06
CA HIS A 151 -16.87 -2.13 -6.89
C HIS A 151 -16.80 -2.62 -8.34
N HIS A 152 -16.67 -3.95 -8.53
CA HIS A 152 -16.55 -4.64 -9.83
C HIS A 152 -15.35 -4.19 -10.70
N LYS A 153 -14.37 -3.52 -10.12
CA LYS A 153 -13.10 -3.19 -10.78
C LYS A 153 -12.00 -4.07 -10.25
N LEU A 154 -11.18 -4.59 -11.16
CA LEU A 154 -9.94 -5.27 -10.81
C LEU A 154 -8.78 -4.38 -11.23
N ILE A 155 -8.06 -3.85 -10.25
CA ILE A 155 -7.03 -2.82 -10.39
C ILE A 155 -5.68 -3.44 -10.07
N HIS A 156 -4.63 -3.14 -10.84
CA HIS A 156 -3.26 -3.49 -10.48
C HIS A 156 -2.88 -2.84 -9.14
N ALA A 157 -2.47 -3.64 -8.17
CA ALA A 157 -2.29 -3.24 -6.78
C ALA A 157 -1.29 -2.08 -6.60
N SER A 158 -0.23 -2.01 -7.41
CA SER A 158 0.74 -0.92 -7.40
C SER A 158 0.16 0.43 -7.85
N THR A 159 -0.96 0.43 -8.58
CA THR A 159 -1.59 1.66 -9.09
C THR A 159 -2.82 2.07 -8.30
N ALA A 160 -3.27 1.22 -7.37
CA ALA A 160 -4.53 1.42 -6.65
C ALA A 160 -4.45 2.59 -5.67
N LEU A 161 -5.37 3.53 -5.80
CA LEU A 161 -5.52 4.70 -4.93
C LEU A 161 -6.95 4.82 -4.43
N LYS A 162 -7.14 5.11 -3.14
CA LYS A 162 -8.44 5.49 -2.59
C LYS A 162 -8.73 6.93 -3.00
N THR A 163 -9.73 7.14 -3.82
CA THR A 163 -10.11 8.44 -4.40
C THR A 163 -11.38 9.03 -3.80
N HIS A 164 -12.18 8.22 -3.11
CA HIS A 164 -13.39 8.65 -2.42
C HIS A 164 -13.45 8.11 -1.00
N THR A 165 -13.98 8.92 -0.09
CA THR A 165 -14.10 8.56 1.33
C THR A 165 -15.34 7.69 1.60
N THR A 166 -16.45 7.95 0.95
CA THR A 166 -17.79 7.37 1.23
C THR A 166 -18.45 6.65 0.05
N GLU A 167 -18.04 6.98 -1.20
CA GLU A 167 -18.62 6.35 -2.38
C GLU A 167 -18.27 4.85 -2.44
N LEU A 168 -19.20 4.06 -3.00
CA LEU A 168 -18.94 2.63 -3.23
C LEU A 168 -17.82 2.41 -4.23
N ASP A 169 -17.73 3.26 -5.26
CA ASP A 169 -16.61 3.30 -6.20
C ASP A 169 -15.43 4.12 -5.63
N ALA A 170 -14.86 3.61 -4.55
CA ALA A 170 -13.88 4.35 -3.75
C ALA A 170 -12.44 4.29 -4.26
N PHE A 171 -12.13 3.40 -5.21
CA PHE A 171 -10.76 3.19 -5.68
C PHE A 171 -10.62 3.42 -7.18
N SER A 172 -9.49 4.02 -7.55
CA SER A 172 -9.06 4.22 -8.94
C SER A 172 -7.66 3.68 -9.15
N GLY A 173 -7.32 3.37 -10.41
CA GLY A 173 -6.01 2.87 -10.82
C GLY A 173 -6.08 2.21 -12.18
N GLN A 174 -5.00 1.59 -12.60
CA GLN A 174 -4.92 0.89 -13.86
C GLN A 174 -5.60 -0.48 -13.78
N LEU A 175 -6.58 -0.72 -14.64
CA LEU A 175 -7.33 -1.97 -14.65
C LEU A 175 -6.44 -3.15 -15.09
N SER A 176 -6.74 -4.34 -14.58
CA SER A 176 -6.13 -5.59 -15.03
C SER A 176 -6.29 -5.79 -16.54
N GLY A 177 -5.29 -6.39 -17.17
CA GLY A 177 -5.23 -6.53 -18.64
C GLY A 177 -4.47 -5.41 -19.37
N LEU A 178 -4.11 -4.33 -18.66
CA LEU A 178 -3.17 -3.32 -19.16
C LEU A 178 -1.79 -3.56 -18.52
N ALA A 179 -0.72 -3.47 -19.30
CA ALA A 179 0.64 -3.71 -18.78
C ALA A 179 1.06 -2.65 -17.75
N VAL A 180 1.60 -3.10 -16.62
CA VAL A 180 2.19 -2.23 -15.59
C VAL A 180 3.67 -2.55 -15.45
N ASN A 181 4.54 -1.58 -15.71
CA ASN A 181 5.99 -1.77 -15.77
C ASN A 181 6.72 -1.52 -14.45
N THR A 182 6.03 -1.27 -13.36
CA THR A 182 6.63 -0.79 -12.10
C THR A 182 6.79 -1.85 -11.01
N VAL A 183 6.26 -3.06 -11.21
CA VAL A 183 6.28 -4.14 -10.20
C VAL A 183 7.43 -5.11 -10.47
N PRO A 184 8.21 -5.51 -9.45
CA PRO A 184 9.22 -6.55 -9.58
C PRO A 184 8.62 -7.87 -10.11
N THR A 185 9.39 -8.62 -10.88
CA THR A 185 9.01 -9.97 -11.32
C THR A 185 9.23 -11.01 -10.22
N ASP A 186 10.27 -10.81 -9.40
CA ASP A 186 10.70 -11.75 -8.39
C ASP A 186 10.20 -11.36 -6.99
N ALA A 187 9.67 -12.34 -6.27
CA ALA A 187 9.21 -12.16 -4.90
C ALA A 187 10.40 -11.95 -3.95
N LEU A 188 10.21 -11.07 -2.96
CA LEU A 188 11.13 -10.91 -1.85
C LEU A 188 10.67 -11.76 -0.66
N ILE A 189 11.50 -12.72 -0.26
CA ILE A 189 11.21 -13.54 0.92
C ILE A 189 11.33 -12.69 2.19
N VAL A 190 10.25 -12.58 2.93
CA VAL A 190 10.20 -11.81 4.17
C VAL A 190 10.75 -12.64 5.32
N GLN A 191 11.84 -12.17 5.90
CA GLN A 191 12.47 -12.74 7.09
C GLN A 191 12.08 -11.98 8.36
N THR A 192 12.23 -12.59 9.52
CA THR A 192 11.99 -11.93 10.82
C THR A 192 12.82 -10.65 10.97
N ALA A 193 14.06 -10.64 10.49
CA ALA A 193 14.90 -9.44 10.50
C ALA A 193 14.28 -8.25 9.73
N HIS A 194 13.59 -8.50 8.61
CA HIS A 194 12.88 -7.46 7.86
C HIS A 194 11.74 -6.86 8.69
N ILE A 195 10.99 -7.69 9.42
CA ILE A 195 9.88 -7.26 10.28
C ILE A 195 10.41 -6.40 11.43
N GLU A 196 11.49 -6.82 12.09
CA GLU A 196 12.12 -6.04 13.16
C GLU A 196 12.69 -4.71 12.64
N LYS A 197 13.39 -4.71 11.50
CA LYS A 197 13.90 -3.49 10.86
C LYS A 197 12.76 -2.53 10.51
N ALA A 198 11.63 -3.05 10.01
CA ALA A 198 10.46 -2.24 9.64
C ALA A 198 9.79 -1.54 10.84
N ARG A 199 9.99 -2.00 12.09
CA ARG A 199 9.46 -1.32 13.29
C ARG A 199 10.04 0.07 13.49
N ALA A 200 11.28 0.28 13.06
CA ALA A 200 11.96 1.58 13.13
C ALA A 200 11.74 2.44 11.87
N PHE A 201 11.10 1.89 10.82
CA PHE A 201 10.92 2.61 9.56
C PHE A 201 10.15 3.91 9.76
N ASN A 202 10.78 5.03 9.43
CA ASN A 202 10.22 6.37 9.51
C ASN A 202 10.30 7.04 8.14
N CYS A 203 9.12 7.29 7.55
CA CYS A 203 8.96 7.95 6.26
C CYS A 203 8.02 9.15 6.40
N ILE A 204 8.50 10.33 6.04
CA ILE A 204 7.70 11.56 6.02
C ILE A 204 7.45 11.94 4.56
N SER A 205 6.18 12.15 4.22
CA SER A 205 5.78 12.69 2.92
C SER A 205 5.25 14.11 3.11
N LEU A 206 5.98 15.07 2.57
CA LEU A 206 5.68 16.50 2.67
C LEU A 206 4.96 16.96 1.38
N MET A 207 3.64 17.08 1.44
CA MET A 207 2.85 17.72 0.40
C MET A 207 3.08 19.23 0.48
N LEU A 208 3.84 19.77 -0.46
CA LEU A 208 4.19 21.20 -0.48
C LEU A 208 2.95 22.06 -0.68
N GLN A 209 2.92 23.18 0.02
CA GLN A 209 1.90 24.20 -0.12
C GLN A 209 2.47 25.41 -0.88
N PRO A 210 1.66 26.23 -1.55
CA PRO A 210 2.10 27.41 -2.29
C PRO A 210 2.48 28.54 -1.32
N VAL A 211 3.58 28.31 -0.58
CA VAL A 211 4.17 29.26 0.36
C VAL A 211 5.56 29.71 -0.13
N GLY A 212 6.08 30.80 0.45
CA GLY A 212 7.41 31.30 0.08
C GLY A 212 8.55 30.31 0.36
N VAL A 213 9.63 30.38 -0.41
CA VAL A 213 10.80 29.50 -0.29
C VAL A 213 11.40 29.52 1.13
N ALA A 214 11.37 30.65 1.82
CA ALA A 214 11.83 30.76 3.21
C ALA A 214 11.04 29.86 4.17
N GLN A 215 9.76 29.60 3.92
CA GLN A 215 8.98 28.69 4.74
C GLN A 215 9.38 27.23 4.49
N LEU A 216 9.69 26.87 3.25
CA LEU A 216 10.23 25.55 2.92
C LEU A 216 11.59 25.33 3.62
N GLU A 217 12.48 26.32 3.56
CA GLU A 217 13.76 26.31 4.28
C GLU A 217 13.57 26.08 5.78
N TYR A 218 12.67 26.82 6.42
CA TYR A 218 12.33 26.66 7.84
C TYR A 218 11.85 25.24 8.17
N ASN A 219 10.95 24.68 7.36
CA ASN A 219 10.42 23.34 7.56
C ASN A 219 11.52 22.26 7.42
N LEU A 220 12.38 22.38 6.42
CA LEU A 220 13.51 21.46 6.23
C LEU A 220 14.53 21.56 7.37
N LYS A 221 14.79 22.76 7.86
CA LYS A 221 15.67 22.98 9.02
C LYS A 221 15.10 22.32 10.28
N ALA A 222 13.79 22.37 10.49
CA ALA A 222 13.14 21.68 11.60
C ALA A 222 13.28 20.15 11.47
N LEU A 223 13.08 19.60 10.26
CA LEU A 223 13.27 18.19 10.00
C LEU A 223 14.72 17.72 10.14
N SER A 224 15.69 18.59 9.88
CA SER A 224 17.11 18.25 9.99
C SER A 224 17.60 18.00 11.43
N ALA A 225 16.82 18.38 12.43
CA ALA A 225 17.15 18.11 13.84
C ALA A 225 16.98 16.62 14.21
N GLN A 226 16.00 15.95 13.58
CA GLN A 226 15.74 14.52 13.70
C GLN A 226 15.21 14.00 12.34
N PRO A 227 16.08 13.78 11.37
CA PRO A 227 15.65 13.40 10.04
C PRO A 227 15.01 12.00 10.03
N PRO A 228 13.96 11.80 9.21
CA PRO A 228 13.41 10.46 8.97
C PRO A 228 14.39 9.61 8.16
N HIS A 229 14.14 8.32 8.04
CA HIS A 229 14.87 7.48 7.08
C HIS A 229 14.60 7.91 5.63
N VAL A 230 13.37 8.38 5.37
CA VAL A 230 12.92 8.81 4.04
C VAL A 230 12.12 10.10 4.15
N LEU A 231 12.51 11.10 3.35
CA LEU A 231 11.76 12.33 3.14
C LEU A 231 11.27 12.39 1.69
N ILE A 232 9.97 12.37 1.50
CA ILE A 232 9.32 12.48 0.19
C ILE A 232 8.83 13.92 0.03
N LEU A 233 9.33 14.63 -0.98
CA LEU A 233 8.88 15.96 -1.36
C LEU A 233 7.85 15.84 -2.49
N GLN A 234 6.61 16.21 -2.22
CA GLN A 234 5.54 16.22 -3.22
C GLN A 234 5.44 17.61 -3.87
N GLY A 235 6.08 17.78 -5.03
CA GLY A 235 6.06 19.01 -5.80
C GLY A 235 4.75 19.26 -6.56
N PHE A 236 4.66 20.44 -7.18
CA PHE A 236 3.51 20.88 -7.95
C PHE A 236 3.57 20.36 -9.40
N GLY A 237 2.40 20.16 -10.01
CA GLY A 237 2.32 19.75 -11.42
C GLY A 237 3.20 18.55 -11.71
N THR A 238 4.16 18.68 -12.58
CA THR A 238 5.11 17.61 -12.96
C THR A 238 6.28 17.43 -11.97
N GLY A 239 6.12 17.82 -10.71
CA GLY A 239 7.13 17.70 -9.66
C GLY A 239 7.94 18.99 -9.41
N ASN A 240 7.44 20.15 -9.84
CA ASN A 240 8.14 21.41 -9.69
C ASN A 240 8.16 21.90 -8.24
N ILE A 241 9.33 22.34 -7.78
CA ILE A 241 9.54 22.96 -6.47
C ILE A 241 10.38 24.22 -6.66
N ALA A 242 9.94 25.34 -6.09
CA ALA A 242 10.75 26.53 -6.01
C ALA A 242 11.80 26.36 -4.89
N VAL A 243 13.07 26.48 -5.24
CA VAL A 243 14.20 26.33 -4.31
C VAL A 243 15.18 27.50 -4.44
N ASN A 244 15.95 27.73 -3.38
CA ASN A 244 17.13 28.54 -3.36
C ASN A 244 18.33 27.75 -2.82
N ASP A 245 19.51 28.35 -2.79
CA ASP A 245 20.72 27.66 -2.32
C ASP A 245 20.62 27.17 -0.87
N GLN A 246 19.84 27.83 -0.02
CA GLN A 246 19.64 27.44 1.37
C GLN A 246 18.78 26.17 1.46
N VAL A 247 17.72 26.09 0.67
CA VAL A 247 16.88 24.88 0.59
C VAL A 247 17.72 23.69 0.11
N VAL A 248 18.52 23.87 -0.93
CA VAL A 248 19.42 22.85 -1.45
C VAL A 248 20.45 22.41 -0.39
N ALA A 249 21.03 23.38 0.33
CA ALA A 249 21.98 23.09 1.41
C ALA A 249 21.32 22.28 2.55
N GLN A 250 20.07 22.61 2.95
CA GLN A 250 19.34 21.87 3.98
C GLN A 250 19.03 20.44 3.52
N ILE A 251 18.65 20.23 2.25
CA ILE A 251 18.41 18.90 1.70
C ILE A 251 19.70 18.08 1.75
N LYS A 252 20.83 18.61 1.29
CA LYS A 252 22.13 17.93 1.35
C LYS A 252 22.53 17.60 2.79
N TYR A 253 22.26 18.49 3.73
CA TYR A 253 22.54 18.24 5.14
C TYR A 253 21.70 17.09 5.71
N ILE A 254 20.41 17.02 5.36
CA ILE A 254 19.51 15.91 5.75
C ILE A 254 20.00 14.58 5.16
N GLN A 255 20.44 14.57 3.89
CA GLN A 255 21.00 13.38 3.23
C GLN A 255 22.29 12.90 3.90
N GLN A 256 23.18 13.81 4.30
CA GLN A 256 24.41 13.46 5.03
C GLN A 256 24.16 12.78 6.38
N GLN A 257 22.97 12.94 6.94
CA GLN A 257 22.55 12.24 8.16
C GLN A 257 21.86 10.88 7.88
N GLY A 258 21.93 10.38 6.66
CA GLY A 258 21.39 9.07 6.30
C GLY A 258 19.91 9.08 5.89
N CYS A 259 19.34 10.25 5.53
CA CYS A 259 17.96 10.32 5.03
C CYS A 259 17.93 10.27 3.50
N ALA A 260 17.19 9.33 2.93
CA ALA A 260 16.89 9.34 1.50
C ALA A 260 15.88 10.45 1.18
N VAL A 261 16.23 11.39 0.28
CA VAL A 261 15.31 12.43 -0.17
C VAL A 261 14.81 12.10 -1.57
N ILE A 262 13.50 12.11 -1.72
CA ILE A 262 12.82 11.69 -2.94
C ILE A 262 11.88 12.78 -3.41
N LEU A 263 11.94 13.09 -4.70
CA LEU A 263 10.99 13.98 -5.36
C LEU A 263 9.87 13.18 -6.00
N THR A 264 8.63 13.59 -5.75
CA THR A 264 7.42 13.11 -6.44
C THR A 264 6.48 14.28 -6.73
N THR A 265 5.31 14.01 -7.26
CA THR A 265 4.27 15.00 -7.51
C THR A 265 3.05 14.80 -6.62
N GLN A 266 2.31 15.88 -6.36
CA GLN A 266 0.99 15.84 -5.72
C GLN A 266 -0.11 15.33 -6.66
N VAL A 267 0.15 15.33 -7.96
CA VAL A 267 -0.82 14.90 -8.95
C VAL A 267 -0.97 13.38 -8.87
N PRO A 268 -2.20 12.86 -8.72
CA PRO A 268 -2.41 11.42 -8.52
C PRO A 268 -1.98 10.55 -9.69
N PHE A 269 -2.02 11.09 -10.91
CA PHE A 269 -1.68 10.37 -12.13
C PHE A 269 -0.73 11.19 -12.98
N GLY A 270 0.23 10.53 -13.61
CA GLY A 270 1.24 11.14 -14.48
C GLY A 270 2.66 10.82 -14.01
N ALA A 271 3.62 11.45 -14.65
CA ALA A 271 5.04 11.28 -14.38
C ALA A 271 5.70 12.61 -14.07
N ILE A 272 6.84 12.57 -13.39
CA ILE A 272 7.70 13.72 -13.17
C ILE A 272 8.41 14.07 -14.49
N ASP A 273 8.43 15.37 -14.80
CA ASP A 273 9.12 15.89 -15.98
C ASP A 273 10.32 16.75 -15.56
N GLN A 274 11.53 16.27 -15.83
CA GLN A 274 12.79 16.93 -15.49
C GLN A 274 13.37 17.80 -16.63
N ARG A 275 12.63 17.99 -17.73
CA ARG A 275 13.12 18.76 -18.89
C ARG A 275 13.27 20.27 -18.63
N TYR A 276 12.70 20.77 -17.56
CA TYR A 276 12.74 22.17 -17.20
C TYR A 276 14.02 22.54 -16.43
N ALA A 277 14.57 23.74 -16.69
CA ALA A 277 15.75 24.25 -16.00
C ALA A 277 15.59 24.33 -14.49
N VAL A 278 14.37 24.52 -13.99
CA VAL A 278 14.07 24.50 -12.55
C VAL A 278 14.31 23.13 -11.88
N SER A 279 14.61 22.09 -12.66
CA SER A 279 14.92 20.76 -12.14
C SER A 279 16.43 20.50 -11.98
N GLN A 280 17.32 21.44 -12.36
CA GLN A 280 18.78 21.23 -12.30
C GLN A 280 19.24 20.93 -10.87
N TRP A 281 18.68 21.60 -9.87
CA TRP A 281 18.99 21.40 -8.45
C TRP A 281 18.76 19.95 -7.97
N VAL A 282 17.86 19.22 -8.61
CA VAL A 282 17.56 17.81 -8.28
C VAL A 282 18.80 16.94 -8.55
N GLN A 283 19.48 17.19 -9.67
CA GLN A 283 20.73 16.51 -10.03
C GLN A 283 21.87 16.98 -9.12
N ASP A 284 22.00 18.28 -8.88
CA ASP A 284 23.05 18.88 -8.04
C ASP A 284 22.96 18.41 -6.58
N ALA A 285 21.76 18.12 -6.10
CA ALA A 285 21.49 17.60 -4.77
C ALA A 285 21.38 16.06 -4.72
N GLN A 286 21.58 15.38 -5.84
CA GLN A 286 21.48 13.91 -5.92
C GLN A 286 20.16 13.37 -5.33
N ILE A 287 19.03 14.01 -5.66
CA ILE A 287 17.70 13.59 -5.20
C ILE A 287 17.19 12.45 -6.06
N LEU A 288 16.64 11.42 -5.41
CA LEU A 288 15.95 10.34 -6.09
C LEU A 288 14.61 10.84 -6.67
N VAL A 289 14.33 10.52 -7.91
CA VAL A 289 13.08 10.92 -8.56
C VAL A 289 12.15 9.74 -8.67
N SER A 290 10.92 9.91 -8.22
CA SER A 290 9.92 8.83 -8.23
C SER A 290 9.58 8.42 -9.68
N ASN A 291 9.61 7.11 -9.90
CA ASN A 291 9.10 6.44 -11.09
C ASN A 291 7.91 5.53 -10.74
N CYS A 292 7.29 5.74 -9.59
CA CYS A 292 6.20 4.96 -9.06
C CYS A 292 4.85 5.41 -9.60
N ALA A 293 3.87 4.51 -9.58
CA ALA A 293 2.53 4.76 -10.10
C ALA A 293 1.70 5.73 -9.22
N GLY A 294 2.10 5.94 -7.96
CA GLY A 294 1.43 6.85 -7.03
C GLY A 294 2.10 6.81 -5.65
N HIS A 295 1.52 7.54 -4.70
CA HIS A 295 2.10 7.67 -3.35
C HIS A 295 2.16 6.34 -2.57
N ALA A 296 1.19 5.45 -2.77
CA ALA A 296 1.16 4.14 -2.11
C ALA A 296 2.26 3.22 -2.68
N ASP A 297 2.47 3.22 -3.99
CA ASP A 297 3.55 2.46 -4.63
C ASP A 297 4.92 3.03 -4.24
N LEU A 298 5.05 4.36 -4.15
CA LEU A 298 6.29 4.99 -3.68
C LEU A 298 6.60 4.58 -2.24
N TYR A 299 5.61 4.60 -1.35
CA TYR A 299 5.78 4.10 0.01
C TYR A 299 6.27 2.64 0.04
N ALA A 300 5.66 1.78 -0.76
CA ALA A 300 6.04 0.38 -0.84
C ALA A 300 7.47 0.20 -1.40
N LYS A 301 7.86 1.00 -2.41
CA LYS A 301 9.22 1.01 -2.95
C LYS A 301 10.25 1.44 -1.92
N VAL A 302 10.01 2.56 -1.22
CA VAL A 302 10.98 3.05 -0.23
C VAL A 302 11.08 2.12 0.98
N LEU A 303 9.99 1.46 1.37
CA LEU A 303 10.03 0.40 2.38
C LEU A 303 10.91 -0.77 1.92
N GLN A 304 10.74 -1.25 0.69
CA GLN A 304 11.55 -2.32 0.12
C GLN A 304 13.04 -1.92 0.08
N MET A 305 13.36 -0.73 -0.39
CA MET A 305 14.71 -0.19 -0.41
C MET A 305 15.33 -0.12 0.99
N TYR A 306 14.58 0.42 1.96
CA TYR A 306 15.01 0.49 3.36
C TYR A 306 15.33 -0.87 3.96
N LEU A 307 14.55 -1.90 3.63
CA LEU A 307 14.78 -3.25 4.15
C LEU A 307 15.98 -3.94 3.51
N GLN A 308 16.24 -3.70 2.23
CA GLN A 308 17.27 -4.37 1.45
C GLN A 308 18.66 -3.70 1.53
N TYR A 309 18.69 -2.38 1.73
CA TYR A 309 19.93 -1.60 1.66
C TYR A 309 20.11 -0.73 2.90
N ASP A 310 21.31 -0.76 3.47
CA ASP A 310 21.65 -0.01 4.68
C ASP A 310 22.20 1.40 4.37
N ALA A 311 22.77 1.60 3.19
CA ALA A 311 23.37 2.86 2.77
C ALA A 311 22.59 3.49 1.59
N ILE A 312 22.43 4.82 1.60
CA ILE A 312 21.70 5.58 0.57
C ILE A 312 22.39 5.50 -0.78
N GLU A 313 23.72 5.39 -0.82
CA GLU A 313 24.47 5.23 -2.05
C GLU A 313 24.04 3.97 -2.83
N GLN A 314 23.66 2.90 -2.11
CA GLN A 314 23.08 1.70 -2.71
C GLN A 314 21.70 1.96 -3.32
N TRP A 315 20.92 2.90 -2.74
CA TRP A 315 19.62 3.27 -3.30
C TRP A 315 19.78 3.90 -4.69
N HIS A 316 20.77 4.77 -4.90
CA HIS A 316 21.02 5.36 -6.22
C HIS A 316 21.33 4.32 -7.29
N ALA A 317 21.98 3.23 -6.94
CA ALA A 317 22.31 2.16 -7.86
C ALA A 317 21.12 1.23 -8.20
N HIS A 318 20.10 1.20 -7.33
CA HIS A 318 18.97 0.24 -7.43
C HIS A 318 17.59 0.92 -7.52
N TRP A 319 17.58 2.26 -7.65
CA TRP A 319 16.35 3.06 -7.71
C TRP A 319 15.47 2.86 -8.95
#